data_badbd7a35cfef496c64f0db971b030a5
#
_entry.id   badbd7a35cfef496c64f0db971b030a5
#
_cell.length_a   1.000
_cell.length_b   1.000
_cell.length_c   1.000
_cell.angle_alpha   90.00
_cell.angle_beta   90.00
_cell.angle_gamma   90.00
#
_symmetry.space_group_name_H-M   'P 1'
#
loop_
_entity.id
_entity.type
_entity.pdbx_description
1 polymer ?
#
loop_
_entity_poly.entity_id
_entity_poly.type
_entity_poly.pdbx_seq_one_letter_code
_entity_poly.pdbx_strand_id
1 'polypeptide(L)'
;KVNYSQTRTNPQYPQWQGDDITTNPGSNKQVAAEIDRFAPVNSNKGVKDCWSDHYAIIKAANFIIQNASKTPTDAASLNQAIDQAKFWRAYAYFTLVRLFGDIPLTLTNENDDFTMKPSSVEQVYEQIVADLTSDECEGLPASYKNAPAFLNGVNVYVTKQAVEATRAAVYMAMAGWPLGKGTAYYKKAADEAKKVIEG
;
A
#
# COMPACT_ATOMS: atom_id res chain seq x y z
N LYS A 1 7.30 -10.51 -9.19
CA LYS A 1 7.84 -9.44 -10.09
C LYS A 1 7.56 -8.02 -9.58
N VAL A 2 6.65 -7.85 -8.65
CA VAL A 2 6.29 -6.58 -8.01
C VAL A 2 7.49 -5.91 -7.31
N ASN A 3 8.48 -6.69 -6.94
CA ASN A 3 9.51 -6.26 -6.02
C ASN A 3 10.63 -5.40 -6.63
N TYR A 4 10.79 -5.36 -7.94
CA TYR A 4 11.99 -4.72 -8.48
C TYR A 4 11.89 -3.20 -8.48
N SER A 5 10.75 -2.64 -8.78
CA SER A 5 10.58 -1.19 -8.70
C SER A 5 10.26 -0.72 -7.29
N GLN A 6 9.57 -1.52 -6.48
CA GLN A 6 9.39 -1.22 -5.06
C GLN A 6 10.71 -1.22 -4.29
N THR A 7 11.63 -2.14 -4.59
CA THR A 7 12.95 -2.15 -3.97
C THR A 7 13.88 -1.05 -4.48
N ARG A 8 13.62 -0.51 -5.68
CA ARG A 8 14.45 0.55 -6.26
C ARG A 8 13.85 1.94 -6.17
N THR A 9 12.54 2.06 -6.25
CA THR A 9 11.89 3.36 -6.39
C THR A 9 11.10 3.75 -5.15
N ASN A 10 10.24 2.87 -4.66
CA ASN A 10 9.32 3.21 -3.59
C ASN A 10 9.99 3.43 -2.22
N PRO A 11 10.87 2.56 -1.72
CA PRO A 11 11.61 2.84 -0.49
C PRO A 11 12.61 3.99 -0.61
N GLN A 12 13.00 4.34 -1.83
CA GLN A 12 14.01 5.34 -2.08
C GLN A 12 13.44 6.76 -2.21
N TYR A 13 12.17 6.90 -2.60
CA TYR A 13 11.55 8.21 -2.76
C TYR A 13 11.65 9.10 -1.51
N PRO A 14 11.23 8.64 -0.32
CA PRO A 14 11.35 9.46 0.88
C PRO A 14 12.80 9.67 1.33
N GLN A 15 13.68 8.72 1.02
CA GLN A 15 15.09 8.76 1.43
C GLN A 15 15.92 9.70 0.56
N TRP A 16 15.66 9.75 -0.75
CA TRP A 16 16.41 10.60 -1.67
C TRP A 16 16.01 12.06 -1.61
N GLN A 17 14.90 12.36 -1.01
CA GLN A 17 14.39 13.71 -0.82
C GLN A 17 14.78 14.29 0.55
N GLY A 18 15.68 13.62 1.28
CA GLY A 18 16.28 14.14 2.50
C GLY A 18 17.52 14.99 2.20
N ASP A 19 17.94 15.77 3.16
CA ASP A 19 19.15 16.59 3.09
C ASP A 19 20.44 15.82 3.50
N ASP A 20 20.26 14.62 4.03
CA ASP A 20 21.31 13.74 4.52
C ASP A 20 21.79 12.70 3.48
N ILE A 21 21.05 12.51 2.38
CA ILE A 21 21.37 11.57 1.31
C ILE A 21 21.28 12.28 -0.03
N THR A 22 22.27 12.07 -0.89
CA THR A 22 22.26 12.58 -2.26
C THR A 22 22.67 11.52 -3.26
N THR A 23 22.18 11.65 -4.49
CA THR A 23 22.56 10.76 -5.59
C THR A 23 23.94 11.04 -6.12
N ASN A 24 24.67 9.97 -6.44
CA ASN A 24 25.92 10.09 -7.17
C ASN A 24 25.67 10.80 -8.52
N PRO A 25 26.47 11.81 -8.90
CA PRO A 25 26.28 12.61 -10.12
C PRO A 25 26.57 11.89 -11.44
N GLY A 26 26.72 10.57 -11.45
CA GLY A 26 26.93 9.79 -12.68
C GLY A 26 25.75 9.89 -13.66
N SER A 27 26.04 9.90 -14.96
CA SER A 27 25.06 10.07 -16.05
C SER A 27 23.95 9.00 -16.08
N ASN A 28 24.24 7.80 -15.58
CA ASN A 28 23.27 6.70 -15.48
C ASN A 28 22.33 6.82 -14.26
N LYS A 29 22.41 7.89 -13.49
CA LYS A 29 21.63 8.15 -12.29
C LYS A 29 20.61 9.28 -12.45
N GLN A 30 20.36 9.73 -13.67
CA GLN A 30 19.47 10.87 -13.93
C GLN A 30 18.10 10.70 -13.28
N VAL A 31 17.48 9.51 -13.37
CA VAL A 31 16.19 9.21 -12.77
C VAL A 31 16.18 9.48 -11.25
N ALA A 32 17.21 9.05 -10.56
CA ALA A 32 17.37 9.24 -9.14
C ALA A 32 17.71 10.70 -8.79
N ALA A 33 18.58 11.33 -9.58
CA ALA A 33 18.98 12.72 -9.38
C ALA A 33 17.85 13.73 -9.57
N GLU A 34 16.91 13.46 -10.46
CA GLU A 34 15.71 14.28 -10.63
C GLU A 34 14.80 14.22 -9.40
N ILE A 35 14.66 13.03 -8.81
CA ILE A 35 13.86 12.82 -7.59
C ILE A 35 14.56 13.50 -6.39
N ASP A 36 15.84 13.29 -6.24
CA ASP A 36 16.71 13.89 -5.20
C ASP A 36 16.59 15.43 -5.18
N ARG A 37 16.52 16.03 -6.36
CA ARG A 37 16.41 17.49 -6.52
C ARG A 37 14.97 18.03 -6.49
N PHE A 38 13.97 17.19 -6.18
CA PHE A 38 12.55 17.56 -6.24
C PHE A 38 12.09 18.08 -7.61
N ALA A 39 12.73 17.65 -8.68
CA ALA A 39 12.46 18.10 -10.04
C ALA A 39 12.33 16.95 -11.05
N PRO A 40 11.48 15.93 -10.78
CA PRO A 40 11.26 14.87 -11.75
C PRO A 40 10.51 15.41 -12.97
N VAL A 41 11.00 15.07 -14.15
CA VAL A 41 10.29 15.38 -15.40
C VAL A 41 9.20 14.35 -15.69
N ASN A 42 8.24 14.70 -16.55
CA ASN A 42 7.10 13.83 -16.91
C ASN A 42 7.52 12.47 -17.49
N SER A 43 8.71 12.36 -18.07
CA SER A 43 9.27 11.12 -18.60
C SER A 43 10.11 10.33 -17.60
N ASN A 44 10.21 10.78 -16.34
CA ASN A 44 10.99 10.09 -15.32
C ASN A 44 10.51 8.66 -15.13
N LYS A 45 11.38 7.71 -15.49
CA LYS A 45 11.05 6.28 -15.45
C LYS A 45 10.73 5.79 -14.04
N GLY A 46 11.37 6.33 -13.02
CA GLY A 46 11.14 5.95 -11.63
C GLY A 46 9.74 6.30 -11.17
N VAL A 47 9.26 7.50 -11.49
CA VAL A 47 7.89 7.94 -11.21
C VAL A 47 6.88 7.06 -11.94
N LYS A 48 7.11 6.83 -13.24
CA LYS A 48 6.25 5.98 -14.06
C LYS A 48 6.20 4.53 -13.57
N ASP A 49 7.32 3.94 -13.24
CA ASP A 49 7.40 2.56 -12.74
C ASP A 49 6.67 2.45 -11.40
N CYS A 50 6.86 3.41 -10.48
CA CYS A 50 6.16 3.44 -9.21
C CYS A 50 4.63 3.42 -9.41
N TRP A 51 4.12 4.29 -10.28
CA TRP A 51 2.70 4.32 -10.64
C TRP A 51 2.22 2.98 -11.21
N SER A 52 2.88 2.49 -12.24
CA SER A 52 2.45 1.28 -12.98
C SER A 52 2.46 0.03 -12.11
N ASP A 53 3.47 -0.11 -11.25
CA ASP A 53 3.61 -1.30 -10.41
C ASP A 53 2.57 -1.33 -9.27
N HIS A 54 2.25 -0.18 -8.68
CA HIS A 54 1.20 -0.13 -7.67
C HIS A 54 -0.19 -0.39 -8.27
N TYR A 55 -0.47 0.13 -9.47
CA TYR A 55 -1.72 -0.23 -10.16
C TYR A 55 -1.74 -1.70 -10.61
N ALA A 56 -0.60 -2.32 -10.90
CA ALA A 56 -0.55 -3.77 -11.14
C ALA A 56 -0.89 -4.58 -9.88
N ILE A 57 -0.46 -4.12 -8.69
CA ILE A 57 -0.87 -4.72 -7.41
C ILE A 57 -2.39 -4.59 -7.21
N ILE A 58 -2.93 -3.37 -7.43
CA ILE A 58 -4.37 -3.11 -7.30
C ILE A 58 -5.18 -4.00 -8.24
N LYS A 59 -4.76 -4.11 -9.51
CA LYS A 59 -5.40 -4.97 -10.50
C LYS A 59 -5.39 -6.44 -10.07
N ALA A 60 -4.26 -6.94 -9.57
CA ALA A 60 -4.14 -8.30 -9.06
C ALA A 60 -5.03 -8.53 -7.82
N ALA A 61 -5.07 -7.59 -6.89
CA ALA A 61 -5.93 -7.66 -5.72
C ALA A 61 -7.41 -7.68 -6.10
N ASN A 62 -7.85 -6.77 -6.98
CA ASN A 62 -9.21 -6.75 -7.49
C ASN A 62 -9.59 -8.08 -8.15
N PHE A 63 -8.68 -8.66 -8.94
CA PHE A 63 -8.91 -9.96 -9.57
C PHE A 63 -9.17 -11.06 -8.54
N ILE A 64 -8.36 -11.13 -7.49
CA ILE A 64 -8.54 -12.10 -6.41
C ILE A 64 -9.88 -11.89 -5.72
N ILE A 65 -10.19 -10.66 -5.29
CA ILE A 65 -11.43 -10.33 -4.57
C ILE A 65 -12.67 -10.68 -5.41
N GLN A 66 -12.68 -10.34 -6.70
CA GLN A 66 -13.81 -10.60 -7.60
C GLN A 66 -14.01 -12.08 -7.95
N ASN A 67 -12.95 -12.88 -7.96
CA ASN A 67 -13.00 -14.26 -8.40
C ASN A 67 -12.84 -15.30 -7.27
N ALA A 68 -12.66 -14.84 -6.05
CA ALA A 68 -12.50 -15.69 -4.88
C ALA A 68 -13.62 -16.75 -4.78
N SER A 69 -14.86 -16.34 -4.88
CA SER A 69 -16.03 -17.24 -4.78
C SER A 69 -16.13 -18.31 -5.89
N LYS A 70 -15.35 -18.15 -6.97
CA LYS A 70 -15.30 -19.12 -8.08
C LYS A 70 -14.20 -20.18 -7.88
N THR A 71 -13.37 -20.03 -6.86
CA THR A 71 -12.23 -20.91 -6.61
C THR A 71 -12.68 -22.07 -5.71
N PRO A 72 -12.57 -23.33 -6.15
CA PRO A 72 -12.97 -24.50 -5.36
C PRO A 72 -11.92 -24.75 -4.25
N THR A 73 -12.13 -24.13 -3.09
CA THR A 73 -11.28 -24.30 -1.90
C THR A 73 -12.13 -24.16 -0.63
N ASP A 74 -11.55 -24.43 0.52
CA ASP A 74 -12.23 -24.24 1.80
C ASP A 74 -12.38 -22.73 2.13
N ALA A 75 -13.38 -22.41 2.94
CA ALA A 75 -13.72 -21.04 3.29
C ALA A 75 -12.57 -20.29 4.00
N ALA A 76 -11.77 -20.99 4.80
CA ALA A 76 -10.67 -20.37 5.54
C ALA A 76 -9.56 -19.92 4.59
N SER A 77 -9.16 -20.79 3.65
CA SER A 77 -8.18 -20.45 2.60
C SER A 77 -8.68 -19.33 1.70
N LEU A 78 -9.97 -19.34 1.37
CA LEU A 78 -10.59 -18.30 0.56
C LEU A 78 -10.57 -16.95 1.25
N ASN A 79 -11.02 -16.89 2.49
CA ASN A 79 -11.01 -15.67 3.29
C ASN A 79 -9.58 -15.13 3.44
N GLN A 80 -8.63 -15.99 3.77
CA GLN A 80 -7.22 -15.59 3.87
C GLN A 80 -6.68 -14.96 2.57
N ALA A 81 -7.07 -15.50 1.41
CA ALA A 81 -6.67 -14.92 0.12
C ALA A 81 -7.29 -13.54 -0.13
N ILE A 82 -8.57 -13.35 0.26
CA ILE A 82 -9.25 -12.06 0.17
C ILE A 82 -8.60 -11.04 1.10
N ASP A 83 -8.27 -11.43 2.33
CA ASP A 83 -7.64 -10.57 3.33
C ASP A 83 -6.27 -10.07 2.87
N GLN A 84 -5.45 -11.00 2.35
CA GLN A 84 -4.17 -10.65 1.75
C GLN A 84 -4.37 -9.66 0.59
N ALA A 85 -5.35 -9.88 -0.27
CA ALA A 85 -5.63 -9.04 -1.42
C ALA A 85 -6.10 -7.64 -1.00
N LYS A 86 -7.00 -7.52 -0.03
CA LYS A 86 -7.47 -6.24 0.52
C LYS A 86 -6.32 -5.45 1.16
N PHE A 87 -5.49 -6.11 1.97
CA PHE A 87 -4.31 -5.47 2.54
C PHE A 87 -3.38 -4.90 1.47
N TRP A 88 -3.02 -5.69 0.46
CA TRP A 88 -2.11 -5.24 -0.59
C TRP A 88 -2.72 -4.14 -1.46
N ARG A 89 -4.04 -4.15 -1.68
CA ARG A 89 -4.75 -3.06 -2.36
C ARG A 89 -4.67 -1.76 -1.56
N ALA A 90 -4.98 -1.83 -0.27
CA ALA A 90 -4.88 -0.70 0.64
C ALA A 90 -3.46 -0.15 0.71
N TYR A 91 -2.46 -1.01 0.83
CA TYR A 91 -1.04 -0.62 0.88
C TYR A 91 -0.59 0.08 -0.41
N ALA A 92 -1.01 -0.45 -1.57
CA ALA A 92 -0.71 0.17 -2.85
C ALA A 92 -1.36 1.56 -2.98
N TYR A 93 -2.63 1.69 -2.63
CA TYR A 93 -3.31 2.99 -2.60
C TYR A 93 -2.69 3.95 -1.58
N PHE A 94 -2.30 3.48 -0.41
CA PHE A 94 -1.63 4.31 0.59
C PHE A 94 -0.30 4.86 0.10
N THR A 95 0.43 4.11 -0.69
CA THR A 95 1.65 4.60 -1.34
C THR A 95 1.34 5.63 -2.42
N LEU A 96 0.41 5.31 -3.33
CA LEU A 96 0.05 6.18 -4.45
C LEU A 96 -0.50 7.53 -3.99
N VAL A 97 -1.44 7.54 -3.05
CA VAL A 97 -2.10 8.78 -2.60
C VAL A 97 -1.14 9.75 -1.92
N ARG A 98 -0.13 9.23 -1.22
CA ARG A 98 0.90 10.09 -0.60
C ARG A 98 1.88 10.69 -1.59
N LEU A 99 2.11 10.03 -2.72
CA LEU A 99 3.05 10.48 -3.75
C LEU A 99 2.38 11.34 -4.82
N PHE A 100 1.14 11.03 -5.17
CA PHE A 100 0.48 11.60 -6.34
C PHE A 100 -0.77 12.44 -6.03
N GLY A 101 -1.23 12.45 -4.78
CA GLY A 101 -2.46 13.15 -4.40
C GLY A 101 -3.71 12.47 -4.92
N ASP A 102 -4.56 13.20 -5.65
CA ASP A 102 -5.77 12.65 -6.27
C ASP A 102 -5.41 11.63 -7.35
N ILE A 103 -5.98 10.43 -7.24
CA ILE A 103 -5.66 9.29 -8.11
C ILE A 103 -6.91 8.52 -8.52
N PRO A 104 -6.93 7.82 -9.65
CA PRO A 104 -8.02 6.92 -10.01
C PRO A 104 -8.23 5.82 -8.99
N LEU A 105 -9.45 5.67 -8.48
CA LEU A 105 -9.86 4.65 -7.53
C LEU A 105 -10.59 3.52 -8.25
N THR A 106 -9.89 2.44 -8.59
CA THR A 106 -10.43 1.27 -9.30
C THR A 106 -10.61 0.11 -8.33
N LEU A 107 -11.84 -0.37 -8.15
CA LEU A 107 -12.17 -1.47 -7.23
C LEU A 107 -12.53 -2.76 -7.97
N THR A 108 -12.63 -2.68 -9.30
CA THR A 108 -12.92 -3.81 -10.19
C THR A 108 -12.00 -3.80 -11.40
N ASN A 109 -11.92 -4.93 -12.11
CA ASN A 109 -11.14 -5.05 -13.34
C ASN A 109 -12.03 -5.04 -14.59
N GLU A 110 -13.29 -4.64 -14.47
CA GLU A 110 -14.28 -4.78 -15.56
C GLU A 110 -14.22 -3.65 -16.58
N ASN A 111 -13.54 -2.55 -16.25
CA ASN A 111 -13.47 -1.39 -17.16
C ASN A 111 -12.02 -0.93 -17.34
N ASP A 112 -11.51 -1.07 -18.54
CA ASP A 112 -10.32 -0.36 -19.01
C ASP A 112 -10.73 1.08 -19.41
N ASP A 113 -11.38 1.83 -18.51
CA ASP A 113 -11.77 3.21 -18.77
C ASP A 113 -10.61 4.15 -18.50
N PHE A 114 -9.91 4.51 -19.57
CA PHE A 114 -8.80 5.47 -19.53
C PHE A 114 -9.26 6.92 -19.33
N THR A 115 -10.57 7.17 -19.28
CA THR A 115 -11.16 8.50 -19.03
C THR A 115 -11.58 8.71 -17.59
N MET A 116 -11.34 7.73 -16.73
CA MET A 116 -11.68 7.80 -15.30
C MET A 116 -11.05 9.03 -14.64
N LYS A 117 -11.88 9.84 -14.00
CA LYS A 117 -11.42 10.99 -13.24
C LYS A 117 -10.71 10.54 -11.95
N PRO A 118 -9.68 11.26 -11.52
CA PRO A 118 -9.10 11.03 -10.20
C PRO A 118 -10.14 11.18 -9.09
N SER A 119 -10.09 10.29 -8.12
CA SER A 119 -10.79 10.44 -6.85
C SER A 119 -9.96 11.31 -5.91
N SER A 120 -10.63 12.05 -5.04
CA SER A 120 -9.95 12.91 -4.08
C SER A 120 -9.10 12.10 -3.09
N VAL A 121 -8.07 12.72 -2.54
CA VAL A 121 -7.25 12.14 -1.45
C VAL A 121 -8.14 11.55 -0.36
N GLU A 122 -9.19 12.25 0.06
CA GLU A 122 -10.12 11.79 1.11
C GLU A 122 -10.81 10.48 0.73
N GLN A 123 -11.39 10.40 -0.48
CA GLN A 123 -12.06 9.19 -0.98
C GLN A 123 -11.11 7.99 -1.07
N VAL A 124 -9.86 8.22 -1.46
CA VAL A 124 -8.86 7.17 -1.51
C VAL A 124 -8.53 6.65 -0.10
N TYR A 125 -8.36 7.57 0.89
CA TYR A 125 -8.12 7.16 2.27
C TYR A 125 -9.32 6.44 2.90
N GLU A 126 -10.55 6.83 2.57
CA GLU A 126 -11.76 6.12 2.99
C GLU A 126 -11.76 4.67 2.51
N GLN A 127 -11.39 4.44 1.25
CA GLN A 127 -11.26 3.08 0.72
C GLN A 127 -10.11 2.29 1.37
N ILE A 128 -8.97 2.93 1.61
CA ILE A 128 -7.85 2.31 2.32
C ILE A 128 -8.29 1.83 3.71
N VAL A 129 -8.99 2.69 4.45
CA VAL A 129 -9.52 2.34 5.78
C VAL A 129 -10.54 1.21 5.66
N ALA A 130 -11.46 1.27 4.70
CA ALA A 130 -12.46 0.22 4.49
C ALA A 130 -11.81 -1.15 4.21
N ASP A 131 -10.78 -1.21 3.40
CA ASP A 131 -10.05 -2.45 3.15
C ASP A 131 -9.34 -2.98 4.41
N LEU A 132 -8.69 -2.11 5.18
CA LEU A 132 -7.93 -2.50 6.37
C LEU A 132 -8.79 -2.80 7.61
N THR A 133 -10.05 -2.36 7.63
CA THR A 133 -11.00 -2.60 8.74
C THR A 133 -12.10 -3.59 8.36
N SER A 134 -11.97 -4.28 7.22
CA SER A 134 -12.91 -5.34 6.86
C SER A 134 -12.80 -6.52 7.83
N ASP A 135 -13.92 -7.22 8.06
CA ASP A 135 -13.98 -8.37 8.97
C ASP A 135 -12.93 -9.42 8.62
N GLU A 136 -12.65 -9.57 7.33
CA GLU A 136 -11.65 -10.49 6.84
C GLU A 136 -10.23 -10.06 7.29
N CYS A 137 -9.84 -8.80 7.12
CA CYS A 137 -8.53 -8.32 7.58
C CYS A 137 -8.35 -8.41 9.11
N GLU A 138 -9.42 -8.22 9.86
CA GLU A 138 -9.42 -8.44 11.32
C GLU A 138 -9.26 -9.93 11.68
N GLY A 139 -9.69 -10.84 10.80
CA GLY A 139 -9.57 -12.30 10.94
C GLY A 139 -8.18 -12.86 10.63
N LEU A 140 -7.24 -12.06 10.12
CA LEU A 140 -5.89 -12.54 9.83
C LEU A 140 -5.17 -13.04 11.09
N PRO A 141 -4.42 -14.16 10.99
CA PRO A 141 -3.71 -14.70 12.14
C PRO A 141 -2.53 -13.83 12.57
N ALA A 142 -2.21 -13.86 13.85
CA ALA A 142 -1.02 -13.21 14.39
C ALA A 142 0.29 -13.89 13.90
N SER A 143 0.23 -15.19 13.60
CA SER A 143 1.37 -15.97 13.12
C SER A 143 0.92 -17.14 12.26
N TYR A 144 1.71 -17.47 11.28
CA TYR A 144 1.53 -18.64 10.39
C TYR A 144 2.42 -19.83 10.79
N LYS A 145 2.83 -19.95 12.06
CA LYS A 145 3.63 -21.07 12.53
C LYS A 145 3.03 -22.39 12.06
N ASN A 146 3.87 -23.27 11.52
CA ASN A 146 3.49 -24.58 10.97
C ASN A 146 2.71 -24.55 9.65
N ALA A 147 2.65 -23.42 8.96
CA ALA A 147 2.07 -23.30 7.63
C ALA A 147 3.15 -22.97 6.58
N PRO A 148 2.89 -23.23 5.28
CA PRO A 148 3.79 -22.81 4.20
C PRO A 148 4.10 -21.32 4.19
N ALA A 149 3.23 -20.50 4.79
CA ALA A 149 3.40 -19.07 4.98
C ALA A 149 4.44 -18.70 6.05
N PHE A 150 5.00 -19.68 6.80
CA PHE A 150 6.03 -19.47 7.80
C PHE A 150 7.34 -20.08 7.32
N LEU A 151 8.18 -19.28 6.72
CA LEU A 151 9.42 -19.72 6.10
C LEU A 151 10.64 -19.23 6.91
N ASN A 152 11.53 -20.15 7.26
CA ASN A 152 12.76 -19.84 8.00
C ASN A 152 12.54 -19.02 9.28
N GLY A 153 11.47 -19.27 10.01
CA GLY A 153 11.15 -18.54 11.23
C GLY A 153 10.44 -17.19 11.01
N VAL A 154 10.09 -16.85 9.77
CA VAL A 154 9.47 -15.56 9.41
C VAL A 154 8.11 -15.78 8.74
N ASN A 155 7.12 -14.98 9.12
CA ASN A 155 5.85 -14.93 8.40
C ASN A 155 6.08 -14.26 7.04
N VAL A 156 5.72 -14.93 5.96
CA VAL A 156 5.84 -14.41 4.59
C VAL A 156 4.50 -13.90 4.03
N TYR A 157 3.40 -14.16 4.75
CA TYR A 157 2.09 -13.57 4.49
C TYR A 157 1.79 -12.46 5.48
N VAL A 158 0.84 -11.61 5.14
CA VAL A 158 0.42 -10.51 6.01
C VAL A 158 -0.23 -11.06 7.27
N THR A 159 0.24 -10.61 8.42
CA THR A 159 -0.33 -10.96 9.74
C THR A 159 -1.27 -9.86 10.21
N LYS A 160 -2.05 -10.15 11.25
CA LYS A 160 -2.91 -9.16 11.91
C LYS A 160 -2.11 -7.93 12.37
N GLN A 161 -0.94 -8.14 12.97
CA GLN A 161 -0.07 -7.04 13.42
C GLN A 161 0.42 -6.17 12.25
N ALA A 162 0.64 -6.75 11.06
CA ALA A 162 1.00 -5.97 9.88
C ALA A 162 -0.15 -5.06 9.42
N VAL A 163 -1.39 -5.53 9.52
CA VAL A 163 -2.59 -4.72 9.24
C VAL A 163 -2.72 -3.58 10.26
N GLU A 164 -2.62 -3.88 11.55
CA GLU A 164 -2.71 -2.90 12.64
C GLU A 164 -1.61 -1.82 12.53
N ALA A 165 -0.36 -2.22 12.27
CA ALA A 165 0.75 -1.29 12.05
C ALA A 165 0.52 -0.39 10.84
N THR A 166 0.02 -0.97 9.74
CA THR A 166 -0.30 -0.20 8.53
C THR A 166 -1.45 0.76 8.79
N ARG A 167 -2.48 0.34 9.52
CA ARG A 167 -3.63 1.16 9.89
C ARG A 167 -3.22 2.32 10.81
N ALA A 168 -2.29 2.09 11.73
CA ALA A 168 -1.69 3.15 12.54
C ALA A 168 -1.01 4.22 11.65
N ALA A 169 -0.22 3.79 10.66
CA ALA A 169 0.43 4.71 9.73
C ALA A 169 -0.58 5.48 8.85
N VAL A 170 -1.65 4.81 8.41
CA VAL A 170 -2.74 5.44 7.65
C VAL A 170 -3.44 6.51 8.48
N TYR A 171 -3.85 6.20 9.70
CA TYR A 171 -4.49 7.20 10.58
C TYR A 171 -3.57 8.36 10.92
N MET A 172 -2.28 8.11 11.12
CA MET A 172 -1.30 9.17 11.34
C MET A 172 -1.21 10.11 10.13
N ALA A 173 -1.18 9.56 8.91
CA ALA A 173 -1.17 10.36 7.69
C ALA A 173 -2.46 11.17 7.51
N MET A 174 -3.63 10.58 7.81
CA MET A 174 -4.92 11.28 7.76
C MET A 174 -5.03 12.39 8.80
N ALA A 175 -4.38 12.24 9.95
CA ALA A 175 -4.37 13.26 11.00
C ALA A 175 -3.65 14.54 10.57
N GLY A 176 -2.57 14.38 9.80
CA GLY A 176 -1.75 15.48 9.28
C GLY A 176 -2.22 16.03 7.93
N TRP A 177 -1.37 16.83 7.32
CA TRP A 177 -1.60 17.38 5.99
C TRP A 177 -1.60 16.25 4.93
N PRO A 178 -2.44 16.28 3.85
CA PRO A 178 -3.36 17.36 3.49
C PRO A 178 -4.75 17.29 4.15
N LEU A 179 -5.15 16.15 4.73
CA LEU A 179 -6.50 15.95 5.25
C LEU A 179 -6.78 16.70 6.57
N GLY A 180 -5.77 16.85 7.41
CA GLY A 180 -5.87 17.61 8.65
C GLY A 180 -6.94 17.12 9.64
N LYS A 181 -7.20 15.79 9.69
CA LYS A 181 -8.23 15.22 10.59
C LYS A 181 -7.91 15.38 12.09
N GLY A 182 -6.69 15.80 12.42
CA GLY A 182 -6.29 16.26 13.76
C GLY A 182 -6.27 15.20 14.83
N THR A 183 -6.46 15.66 16.08
CA THR A 183 -6.26 14.88 17.31
C THR A 183 -7.03 13.56 17.35
N ALA A 184 -8.24 13.52 16.82
CA ALA A 184 -9.04 12.28 16.80
C ALA A 184 -8.35 11.15 16.01
N TYR A 185 -7.68 11.50 14.91
CA TYR A 185 -6.98 10.51 14.09
C TYR A 185 -5.59 10.18 14.63
N TYR A 186 -4.90 11.12 15.28
CA TYR A 186 -3.69 10.81 16.06
C TYR A 186 -4.00 9.80 17.18
N LYS A 187 -5.16 9.96 17.86
CA LYS A 187 -5.58 8.98 18.87
C LYS A 187 -5.84 7.60 18.24
N LYS A 188 -6.55 7.53 17.12
CA LYS A 188 -6.74 6.25 16.40
C LYS A 188 -5.42 5.59 16.03
N ALA A 189 -4.45 6.37 15.53
CA ALA A 189 -3.12 5.86 15.20
C ALA A 189 -2.40 5.29 16.43
N ALA A 190 -2.46 5.98 17.56
CA ALA A 190 -1.87 5.52 18.82
C ALA A 190 -2.55 4.25 19.34
N ASP A 191 -3.89 4.16 19.26
CA ASP A 191 -4.66 3.00 19.70
C ASP A 191 -4.30 1.75 18.83
N GLU A 192 -4.11 1.91 17.52
CA GLU A 192 -3.67 0.81 16.65
C GLU A 192 -2.20 0.41 16.91
N ALA A 193 -1.31 1.37 17.07
CA ALA A 193 0.10 1.10 17.39
C ALA A 193 0.23 0.36 18.73
N LYS A 194 -0.60 0.70 19.72
CA LYS A 194 -0.66 0.03 21.01
C LYS A 194 -1.00 -1.45 20.89
N LYS A 195 -1.95 -1.83 20.02
CA LYS A 195 -2.29 -3.24 19.78
C LYS A 195 -1.07 -4.05 19.30
N VAL A 196 -0.24 -3.46 18.44
CA VAL A 196 0.98 -4.11 17.94
C VAL A 196 2.06 -4.27 19.02
N ILE A 197 2.16 -3.30 19.92
CA ILE A 197 3.19 -3.32 20.99
C ILE A 197 2.80 -4.28 22.12
N GLU A 198 1.52 -4.37 22.45
CA GLU A 198 1.01 -5.16 23.57
C GLU A 198 0.55 -6.58 23.18
N GLY A 199 0.34 -6.87 21.89
CA GLY A 199 -0.08 -8.18 21.34
C GLY A 199 1.07 -9.02 20.90
#